data_a81c44c6652a8f924f7224a24b44c737
#
_entry.id   a81c44c6652a8f924f7224a24b44c737
#
_cell.length_a   1.000
_cell.length_b   1.000
_cell.length_c   1.000
_cell.angle_alpha   90.00
_cell.angle_beta   90.00
_cell.angle_gamma   90.00
#
_symmetry.space_group_name_H-M   'P 1'
#
loop_
_entity.id
_entity.type
_entity.pdbx_description
1 polymer ?
#
loop_
_entity_poly.entity_id
_entity_poly.type
_entity_poly.pdbx_seq_one_letter_code
_entity_poly.pdbx_strand_id
1 'polypeptide(L)'
;MYRTFLLFVVAVAPALAQPFGFGLKAGIPLNDALAVGPGGAISYVQSTHRYVVGPFVEFRLPARFSVEIDALYRSYSYRQSLPAAQSVSTGAWEFPVLAKKGLFGGPIQPYIEGGVALSHLSVNDVLELNHRNNYGIVLGAGVTVHLGLFRISPEIRYNGWAFRGFESPVGMLESNRNQATVLVGISF
;
A
#
# COMPACT_ATOMS: atom_id res chain seq x y z
N MET A 1 -6.50 -27.46 29.43
CA MET A 1 -7.20 -26.40 28.66
C MET A 1 -7.15 -25.02 29.29
N TYR A 2 -7.13 -24.86 30.63
CA TYR A 2 -7.12 -23.53 31.28
C TYR A 2 -5.79 -22.74 31.17
N ARG A 3 -4.66 -23.39 30.97
CA ARG A 3 -3.34 -22.74 30.87
C ARG A 3 -3.16 -21.93 29.59
N THR A 4 -3.74 -22.38 28.48
CA THR A 4 -3.66 -21.71 27.17
C THR A 4 -4.55 -20.46 27.13
N PHE A 5 -5.69 -20.50 27.81
CA PHE A 5 -6.61 -19.36 27.91
C PHE A 5 -6.01 -18.23 28.76
N LEU A 6 -5.30 -18.58 29.84
CA LEU A 6 -4.63 -17.60 30.71
C LEU A 6 -3.49 -16.88 29.98
N LEU A 7 -2.74 -17.59 29.13
CA LEU A 7 -1.69 -16.97 28.30
C LEU A 7 -2.26 -15.98 27.28
N PHE A 8 -3.46 -16.24 26.74
CA PHE A 8 -4.12 -15.32 25.81
C PHE A 8 -4.60 -14.04 26.51
N VAL A 9 -5.12 -14.16 27.73
CA VAL A 9 -5.58 -13.00 28.52
C VAL A 9 -4.41 -12.14 29.02
N VAL A 10 -3.28 -12.77 29.39
CA VAL A 10 -2.06 -12.04 29.81
C VAL A 10 -1.40 -11.32 28.63
N ALA A 11 -1.54 -11.81 27.40
CA ALA A 11 -0.99 -11.16 26.19
C ALA A 11 -1.79 -9.91 25.76
N VAL A 12 -3.08 -9.80 26.15
CA VAL A 12 -3.95 -8.67 25.79
C VAL A 12 -3.80 -7.48 26.76
N ALA A 13 -3.49 -7.74 28.02
CA ALA A 13 -3.39 -6.70 29.07
C ALA A 13 -2.32 -5.60 28.78
N PRO A 14 -1.11 -5.90 28.26
CA PRO A 14 -0.11 -4.86 27.95
C PRO A 14 -0.40 -4.07 26.66
N ALA A 15 -1.36 -4.49 25.82
CA ALA A 15 -1.64 -3.81 24.55
C ALA A 15 -2.17 -2.38 24.71
N LEU A 16 -2.73 -2.05 25.87
CA LEU A 16 -3.29 -0.72 26.14
C LEU A 16 -2.24 0.35 26.50
N ALA A 17 -1.01 -0.06 26.80
CA ALA A 17 0.08 0.83 27.19
C ALA A 17 1.31 0.74 26.28
N GLN A 18 1.24 -0.03 25.18
CA GLN A 18 2.40 -0.24 24.32
C GLN A 18 2.65 0.94 23.38
N PRO A 19 3.92 1.36 23.21
CA PRO A 19 4.30 2.40 22.27
C PRO A 19 4.15 1.97 20.81
N PHE A 20 3.83 0.71 20.55
CA PHE A 20 3.63 0.17 19.22
C PHE A 20 2.24 -0.42 19.06
N GLY A 21 1.72 -0.37 17.85
CA GLY A 21 0.51 -1.02 17.39
C GLY A 21 0.80 -1.82 16.12
N PHE A 22 -0.06 -2.76 15.83
CA PHE A 22 -0.01 -3.52 14.58
C PHE A 22 -1.42 -3.65 14.01
N GLY A 23 -1.48 -3.82 12.70
CA GLY A 23 -2.77 -3.89 12.02
C GLY A 23 -2.66 -4.41 10.60
N LEU A 24 -3.79 -4.35 9.92
CA LEU A 24 -3.92 -4.67 8.50
C LEU A 24 -4.47 -3.45 7.76
N LYS A 25 -3.98 -3.24 6.55
CA LYS A 25 -4.49 -2.25 5.61
C LYS A 25 -5.03 -2.93 4.37
N ALA A 26 -6.11 -2.39 3.86
CA ALA A 26 -6.64 -2.76 2.55
C ALA A 26 -7.10 -1.50 1.81
N GLY A 27 -7.04 -1.54 0.48
CA GLY A 27 -7.43 -0.39 -0.30
C GLY A 27 -7.46 -0.63 -1.81
N ILE A 28 -7.73 0.45 -2.52
CA ILE A 28 -7.83 0.45 -3.98
C ILE A 28 -6.99 1.59 -4.57
N PRO A 29 -6.25 1.34 -5.66
CA PRO A 29 -5.62 2.42 -6.43
C PRO A 29 -6.69 3.29 -7.08
N LEU A 30 -6.51 4.62 -7.01
CA LEU A 30 -7.40 5.60 -7.66
C LEU A 30 -7.03 5.82 -9.13
N ASN A 31 -5.77 5.67 -9.46
CA ASN A 31 -5.27 5.80 -10.82
C ASN A 31 -4.50 4.55 -11.24
N ASP A 32 -4.33 4.42 -12.55
CA ASP A 32 -3.64 3.30 -13.13
C ASP A 32 -2.15 3.35 -12.87
N ALA A 33 -1.60 2.21 -12.49
CA ALA A 33 -0.16 2.06 -12.35
C ALA A 33 0.58 2.02 -13.70
N LEU A 34 -0.15 1.80 -14.80
CA LEU A 34 0.39 1.81 -16.15
C LEU A 34 -0.38 2.81 -17.02
N ALA A 35 0.35 3.55 -17.84
CA ALA A 35 -0.19 4.37 -18.91
C ALA A 35 0.06 3.68 -20.26
N VAL A 36 -0.90 3.76 -21.15
CA VAL A 36 -0.75 3.32 -22.55
C VAL A 36 -0.10 4.46 -23.32
N GLY A 37 1.10 4.22 -23.87
CA GLY A 37 1.78 5.21 -24.72
C GLY A 37 1.03 5.44 -26.03
N PRO A 38 1.08 6.66 -26.61
CA PRO A 38 0.47 6.94 -27.90
C PRO A 38 1.20 6.21 -29.02
N GLY A 39 0.55 5.27 -29.69
CA GLY A 39 1.07 4.73 -30.96
C GLY A 39 1.00 3.23 -31.20
N GLY A 40 0.23 2.45 -30.45
CA GLY A 40 0.17 1.00 -30.63
C GLY A 40 -1.16 0.50 -31.24
N ALA A 41 -1.04 -0.45 -32.18
CA ALA A 41 -2.19 -1.20 -32.75
C ALA A 41 -2.81 -2.20 -31.75
N ILE A 42 -2.33 -2.24 -30.50
CA ILE A 42 -2.80 -3.17 -29.46
C ILE A 42 -3.54 -2.36 -28.40
N SER A 43 -4.83 -2.62 -28.27
CA SER A 43 -5.65 -2.04 -27.19
C SER A 43 -5.51 -2.89 -25.91
N TYR A 44 -5.01 -2.28 -24.86
CA TYR A 44 -5.04 -2.87 -23.53
C TYR A 44 -6.29 -2.38 -22.79
N VAL A 45 -7.15 -3.31 -22.38
CA VAL A 45 -8.29 -3.02 -21.52
C VAL A 45 -7.89 -3.35 -20.08
N GLN A 46 -8.01 -2.35 -19.23
CA GLN A 46 -7.75 -2.50 -17.81
C GLN A 46 -8.70 -3.49 -17.16
N SER A 47 -8.15 -4.39 -16.34
CA SER A 47 -8.96 -5.29 -15.52
C SER A 47 -9.44 -4.57 -14.25
N THR A 48 -10.67 -4.82 -13.86
CA THR A 48 -11.39 -4.17 -12.76
C THR A 48 -10.90 -4.63 -11.36
N HIS A 49 -10.04 -5.64 -11.27
CA HIS A 49 -9.62 -6.22 -9.99
C HIS A 49 -8.23 -5.70 -9.58
N ARG A 50 -8.23 -4.52 -8.96
CA ARG A 50 -7.03 -3.91 -8.40
C ARG A 50 -7.25 -3.71 -6.91
N TYR A 51 -6.33 -4.23 -6.10
CA TYR A 51 -6.37 -4.04 -4.66
C TYR A 51 -4.95 -3.90 -4.10
N VAL A 52 -4.90 -3.30 -2.93
CA VAL A 52 -3.70 -3.24 -2.09
C VAL A 52 -4.08 -3.80 -0.74
N VAL A 53 -3.28 -4.71 -0.19
CA VAL A 53 -3.53 -5.30 1.12
C VAL A 53 -2.21 -5.68 1.78
N GLY A 54 -2.14 -5.52 3.09
CA GLY A 54 -0.98 -5.97 3.85
C GLY A 54 -0.96 -5.55 5.31
N PRO A 55 -0.05 -6.11 6.10
CA PRO A 55 0.17 -5.73 7.49
C PRO A 55 0.94 -4.42 7.61
N PHE A 56 0.79 -3.79 8.77
CA PHE A 56 1.62 -2.67 9.19
C PHE A 56 1.91 -2.69 10.68
N VAL A 57 2.98 -2.01 11.04
CA VAL A 57 3.37 -1.76 12.44
C VAL A 57 3.56 -0.26 12.62
N GLU A 58 3.02 0.28 13.71
CA GLU A 58 3.11 1.69 14.06
C GLU A 58 3.80 1.86 15.43
N PHE A 59 4.87 2.64 15.47
CA PHE A 59 5.57 3.06 16.68
C PHE A 59 5.11 4.47 17.07
N ARG A 60 4.40 4.57 18.18
CA ARG A 60 3.86 5.83 18.68
C ARG A 60 4.90 6.57 19.52
N LEU A 61 5.12 7.82 19.17
CA LEU A 61 6.09 8.71 19.77
C LEU A 61 5.38 9.86 20.53
N PRO A 62 6.08 10.55 21.43
CA PRO A 62 5.55 11.74 22.07
C PRO A 62 5.09 12.80 21.06
N ALA A 63 4.28 13.75 21.52
CA ALA A 63 3.79 14.88 20.73
C ALA A 63 2.97 14.48 19.48
N ARG A 64 2.29 13.32 19.50
CA ARG A 64 1.43 12.77 18.41
C ARG A 64 2.21 12.48 17.13
N PHE A 65 3.47 12.19 17.25
CA PHE A 65 4.23 11.59 16.16
C PHE A 65 4.09 10.07 16.20
N SER A 66 4.21 9.43 15.05
CA SER A 66 4.46 8.00 14.96
C SER A 66 5.28 7.68 13.72
N VAL A 67 5.92 6.51 13.75
CA VAL A 67 6.58 5.92 12.59
C VAL A 67 5.83 4.67 12.23
N GLU A 68 5.41 4.57 10.99
CA GLU A 68 4.68 3.42 10.47
C GLU A 68 5.54 2.72 9.42
N ILE A 69 5.53 1.39 9.45
CA ILE A 69 6.19 0.53 8.48
C ILE A 69 5.14 -0.43 7.95
N ASP A 70 4.93 -0.42 6.65
CA ASP A 70 3.96 -1.28 5.99
C ASP A 70 4.67 -2.35 5.14
N ALA A 71 3.96 -3.48 4.92
CA ALA A 71 4.29 -4.47 3.90
C ALA A 71 3.03 -4.72 3.06
N LEU A 72 2.87 -3.98 1.96
CA LEU A 72 1.67 -3.96 1.16
C LEU A 72 1.87 -4.75 -0.13
N TYR A 73 0.99 -5.70 -0.39
CA TYR A 73 0.90 -6.38 -1.67
C TYR A 73 -0.09 -5.65 -2.58
N ARG A 74 0.38 -5.21 -3.75
CA ARG A 74 -0.43 -4.58 -4.78
C ARG A 74 -0.63 -5.53 -5.94
N SER A 75 -1.87 -5.83 -6.28
CA SER A 75 -2.24 -6.64 -7.43
C SER A 75 -2.44 -5.77 -8.67
N TYR A 76 -1.88 -6.23 -9.79
CA TYR A 76 -2.06 -5.66 -11.13
C TYR A 76 -2.63 -6.73 -12.05
N SER A 77 -3.71 -6.42 -12.77
CA SER A 77 -4.27 -7.32 -13.78
C SER A 77 -4.46 -6.56 -15.08
N TYR A 78 -3.96 -7.11 -16.17
CA TYR A 78 -4.08 -6.55 -17.51
C TYR A 78 -4.73 -7.56 -18.44
N ARG A 79 -5.60 -7.08 -19.31
CA ARG A 79 -6.17 -7.88 -20.39
C ARG A 79 -5.70 -7.31 -21.71
N GLN A 80 -4.98 -8.10 -22.47
CA GLN A 80 -4.58 -7.80 -23.85
C GLN A 80 -5.74 -8.18 -24.77
N SER A 81 -6.15 -7.26 -25.65
CA SER A 81 -7.35 -7.46 -26.50
C SER A 81 -7.07 -8.13 -27.84
N LEU A 82 -5.84 -8.13 -28.36
CA LEU A 82 -5.47 -8.72 -29.66
C LEU A 82 -3.97 -9.10 -29.70
N PRO A 83 -3.54 -10.17 -30.41
CA PRO A 83 -4.30 -11.10 -31.24
C PRO A 83 -4.91 -12.29 -30.50
N ALA A 84 -4.58 -12.48 -29.21
CA ALA A 84 -5.20 -13.47 -28.33
C ALA A 84 -5.51 -12.82 -26.99
N ALA A 85 -6.75 -12.93 -26.52
CA ALA A 85 -7.15 -12.41 -25.22
C ALA A 85 -6.42 -13.17 -24.10
N GLN A 86 -5.31 -12.61 -23.62
CA GLN A 86 -4.60 -13.12 -22.45
C GLN A 86 -4.71 -12.12 -21.28
N SER A 87 -5.10 -12.64 -20.13
CA SER A 87 -5.04 -11.89 -18.89
C SER A 87 -3.71 -12.17 -18.20
N VAL A 88 -2.88 -11.15 -18.04
CA VAL A 88 -1.65 -11.23 -17.27
C VAL A 88 -1.91 -10.60 -15.90
N SER A 89 -1.74 -11.39 -14.86
CA SER A 89 -1.78 -10.91 -13.48
C SER A 89 -0.38 -10.86 -12.92
N THR A 90 0.00 -9.72 -12.37
CA THR A 90 1.29 -9.53 -11.70
C THR A 90 1.08 -8.82 -10.38
N GLY A 91 2.06 -8.85 -9.50
CA GLY A 91 2.00 -8.20 -8.21
C GLY A 91 3.30 -7.51 -7.84
N ALA A 92 3.20 -6.57 -6.93
CA ALA A 92 4.35 -5.94 -6.33
C ALA A 92 4.19 -5.89 -4.81
N TRP A 93 5.30 -6.08 -4.11
CA TRP A 93 5.40 -5.76 -2.69
C TRP A 93 5.94 -4.34 -2.53
N GLU A 94 5.25 -3.56 -1.73
CA GLU A 94 5.63 -2.19 -1.37
C GLU A 94 5.91 -2.14 0.12
N PHE A 95 7.04 -1.51 0.48
CA PHE A 95 7.49 -1.36 1.87
C PHE A 95 7.64 0.13 2.20
N PRO A 96 6.54 0.85 2.47
CA PRO A 96 6.60 2.23 2.94
C PRO A 96 7.13 2.32 4.37
N VAL A 97 7.96 3.34 4.62
CA VAL A 97 8.37 3.81 5.95
C VAL A 97 7.95 5.25 6.08
N LEU A 98 7.01 5.52 6.98
CA LEU A 98 6.30 6.79 7.05
C LEU A 98 6.43 7.42 8.44
N ALA A 99 6.70 8.70 8.47
CA ALA A 99 6.49 9.53 9.64
C ALA A 99 5.07 10.11 9.58
N LYS A 100 4.30 9.93 10.65
CA LYS A 100 2.93 10.43 10.78
C LYS A 100 2.87 11.49 11.87
N LYS A 101 2.05 12.51 11.65
CA LYS A 101 1.77 13.57 12.61
C LYS A 101 0.27 13.74 12.80
N GLY A 102 -0.22 13.40 13.99
CA GLY A 102 -1.58 13.72 14.40
C GLY A 102 -1.75 15.22 14.63
N LEU A 103 -2.75 15.82 14.00
CA LEU A 103 -3.02 17.26 14.06
C LEU A 103 -3.77 17.64 15.32
N PHE A 104 -4.80 16.85 15.69
CA PHE A 104 -5.62 17.09 16.87
C PHE A 104 -5.70 15.83 17.73
N GLY A 105 -6.04 15.99 19.02
CA GLY A 105 -6.33 14.89 19.93
C GLY A 105 -7.84 14.63 19.99
N GLY A 106 -8.23 13.48 20.53
CA GLY A 106 -9.62 13.09 20.69
C GLY A 106 -9.95 11.74 20.06
N PRO A 107 -11.23 11.34 20.02
CA PRO A 107 -11.62 10.05 19.44
C PRO A 107 -11.47 10.01 17.91
N ILE A 108 -11.47 11.16 17.25
CA ILE A 108 -11.24 11.33 15.81
C ILE A 108 -9.99 12.19 15.65
N GLN A 109 -8.95 11.62 15.08
CA GLN A 109 -7.62 12.23 14.96
C GLN A 109 -7.20 12.32 13.49
N PRO A 110 -7.36 13.49 12.85
CA PRO A 110 -6.76 13.72 11.54
C PRO A 110 -5.23 13.70 11.65
N TYR A 111 -4.58 13.19 10.63
CA TYR A 111 -3.14 13.14 10.53
C TYR A 111 -2.66 13.39 9.10
N ILE A 112 -1.41 13.77 9.00
CA ILE A 112 -0.64 13.80 7.76
C ILE A 112 0.52 12.83 7.90
N GLU A 113 0.97 12.30 6.78
CA GLU A 113 2.09 11.37 6.75
C GLU A 113 2.99 11.64 5.56
N GLY A 114 4.25 11.27 5.70
CA GLY A 114 5.22 11.36 4.63
C GLY A 114 6.41 10.47 4.90
N GLY A 115 7.04 10.01 3.83
CA GLY A 115 8.18 9.12 3.94
C GLY A 115 8.66 8.59 2.61
N VAL A 116 9.25 7.41 2.65
CA VAL A 116 9.82 6.72 1.49
C VAL A 116 9.23 5.33 1.37
N ALA A 117 9.17 4.82 0.15
CA ALA A 117 8.76 3.44 -0.12
C ALA A 117 9.77 2.75 -1.02
N LEU A 118 9.95 1.46 -0.77
CA LEU A 118 10.62 0.53 -1.66
C LEU A 118 9.56 -0.36 -2.29
N SER A 119 9.68 -0.64 -3.58
CA SER A 119 8.79 -1.57 -4.29
C SER A 119 9.62 -2.67 -4.93
N HIS A 120 9.16 -3.90 -4.78
CA HIS A 120 9.72 -5.08 -5.40
C HIS A 120 8.66 -5.79 -6.24
N LEU A 121 8.90 -5.88 -7.55
CA LEU A 121 8.00 -6.53 -8.49
C LEU A 121 8.16 -8.04 -8.46
N SER A 122 7.07 -8.74 -8.19
CA SER A 122 6.98 -10.20 -8.33
C SER A 122 6.50 -10.52 -9.73
N VAL A 123 7.41 -10.86 -10.64
CA VAL A 123 7.08 -11.11 -12.04
C VAL A 123 7.27 -12.57 -12.38
N ASN A 124 6.29 -13.15 -13.06
CA ASN A 124 6.44 -14.37 -13.82
C ASN A 124 7.13 -14.03 -15.15
N ASP A 125 8.03 -14.86 -15.62
CA ASP A 125 9.07 -14.72 -16.65
C ASP A 125 8.70 -14.16 -18.06
N VAL A 126 7.56 -13.50 -18.24
CA VAL A 126 7.03 -13.09 -19.55
C VAL A 126 7.36 -11.63 -19.91
N LEU A 127 7.85 -10.84 -18.97
CA LEU A 127 8.16 -9.42 -19.20
C LEU A 127 9.63 -9.14 -18.92
N GLU A 128 10.36 -8.65 -19.91
CA GLU A 128 11.71 -8.10 -19.69
C GLU A 128 11.61 -6.83 -18.84
N LEU A 129 12.02 -6.94 -17.59
CA LEU A 129 12.01 -5.84 -16.64
C LEU A 129 13.37 -5.17 -16.57
N ASN A 130 13.38 -3.90 -16.85
CA ASN A 130 14.61 -3.10 -16.73
C ASN A 130 15.02 -2.88 -15.27
N HIS A 131 14.06 -2.79 -14.32
CA HIS A 131 14.32 -2.62 -12.90
C HIS A 131 13.26 -3.35 -12.05
N ARG A 132 13.66 -4.40 -11.33
CA ARG A 132 12.77 -5.12 -10.38
C ARG A 132 12.50 -4.34 -9.09
N ASN A 133 13.42 -3.47 -8.71
CA ASN A 133 13.34 -2.66 -7.52
C ASN A 133 13.12 -1.20 -7.88
N ASN A 134 12.19 -0.56 -7.19
CA ASN A 134 11.93 0.86 -7.33
C ASN A 134 11.87 1.51 -5.95
N TYR A 135 12.18 2.79 -5.87
CA TYR A 135 12.01 3.58 -4.66
C TYR A 135 11.26 4.87 -4.99
N GLY A 136 10.60 5.41 -3.99
CA GLY A 136 9.79 6.59 -4.17
C GLY A 136 9.51 7.32 -2.88
N ILE A 137 8.91 8.49 -3.03
CA ILE A 137 8.38 9.28 -1.91
C ILE A 137 6.89 8.96 -1.73
N VAL A 138 6.45 8.98 -0.48
CA VAL A 138 5.05 8.80 -0.10
C VAL A 138 4.60 10.03 0.67
N LEU A 139 3.44 10.55 0.30
CA LEU A 139 2.74 11.58 1.03
C LEU A 139 1.29 11.15 1.22
N GLY A 140 0.73 11.41 2.38
CA GLY A 140 -0.64 11.01 2.67
C GLY A 140 -1.30 11.84 3.75
N ALA A 141 -2.60 11.66 3.84
CA ALA A 141 -3.42 12.22 4.90
C ALA A 141 -4.55 11.24 5.23
N GLY A 142 -4.94 11.20 6.46
CA GLY A 142 -6.00 10.31 6.93
C GLY A 142 -6.63 10.76 8.23
N VAL A 143 -7.53 9.93 8.72
CA VAL A 143 -8.21 10.14 9.99
C VAL A 143 -8.18 8.83 10.77
N THR A 144 -7.69 8.85 11.99
CA THR A 144 -7.80 7.72 12.91
C THR A 144 -9.00 7.88 13.79
N VAL A 145 -9.89 6.89 13.78
CA VAL A 145 -11.08 6.82 14.64
C VAL A 145 -10.86 5.73 15.69
N HIS A 146 -10.92 6.11 16.97
CA HIS A 146 -10.76 5.19 18.09
C HIS A 146 -12.10 4.57 18.48
N LEU A 147 -12.20 3.25 18.38
CA LEU A 147 -13.39 2.46 18.67
C LEU A 147 -13.07 1.43 19.78
N GLY A 148 -12.88 1.91 20.99
CA GLY A 148 -12.49 1.06 22.12
C GLY A 148 -11.10 0.46 21.93
N LEU A 149 -11.04 -0.85 21.73
CA LEU A 149 -9.77 -1.57 21.52
C LEU A 149 -9.23 -1.47 20.09
N PHE A 150 -10.05 -1.05 19.15
CA PHE A 150 -9.69 -0.97 17.72
C PHE A 150 -9.56 0.47 17.28
N ARG A 151 -8.76 0.67 16.24
CA ARG A 151 -8.64 1.92 15.50
C ARG A 151 -8.87 1.66 14.05
N ILE A 152 -9.69 2.48 13.42
CA ILE A 152 -9.93 2.49 11.99
C ILE A 152 -9.32 3.75 11.42
N SER A 153 -8.50 3.61 10.39
CA SER A 153 -7.75 4.71 9.79
C SER A 153 -7.96 4.75 8.28
N PRO A 154 -9.05 5.39 7.79
CA PRO A 154 -9.14 5.72 6.38
C PRO A 154 -8.10 6.78 6.01
N GLU A 155 -7.43 6.56 4.85
CA GLU A 155 -6.36 7.43 4.38
C GLU A 155 -6.30 7.48 2.87
N ILE A 156 -5.76 8.57 2.34
CA ILE A 156 -5.38 8.71 0.94
C ILE A 156 -3.87 8.91 0.88
N ARG A 157 -3.22 8.16 -0.01
CA ARG A 157 -1.77 8.22 -0.26
C ARG A 157 -1.46 8.55 -1.69
N TYR A 158 -0.42 9.34 -1.86
CA TYR A 158 0.27 9.58 -3.10
C TYR A 158 1.66 8.96 -3.04
N ASN A 159 2.01 8.15 -4.04
CA ASN A 159 3.34 7.58 -4.24
C ASN A 159 3.96 8.17 -5.50
N GLY A 160 5.10 8.83 -5.34
CA GLY A 160 5.92 9.34 -6.44
C GLY A 160 7.15 8.47 -6.62
N TRP A 161 7.16 7.60 -7.64
CA TRP A 161 8.26 6.66 -7.92
C TRP A 161 9.40 7.30 -8.68
N ALA A 162 10.64 6.96 -8.34
CA ALA A 162 11.84 7.52 -8.97
C ALA A 162 12.01 7.02 -10.40
N PHE A 163 11.74 5.74 -10.63
CA PHE A 163 11.89 5.10 -11.94
C PHE A 163 10.55 4.63 -12.49
N ARG A 164 10.46 4.50 -13.82
CA ARG A 164 9.40 3.75 -14.48
C ARG A 164 9.76 2.27 -14.35
N GLY A 165 8.99 1.51 -13.57
CA GLY A 165 9.28 0.09 -13.28
C GLY A 165 9.13 -0.82 -14.50
N PHE A 166 8.37 -0.38 -15.52
CA PHE A 166 8.14 -1.11 -16.77
C PHE A 166 8.36 -0.19 -17.94
N GLU A 167 9.23 -0.59 -18.84
CA GLU A 167 9.30 -0.13 -20.21
C GLU A 167 9.21 -1.37 -21.08
N SER A 168 8.14 -1.51 -21.85
CA SER A 168 8.08 -2.55 -22.87
C SER A 168 9.07 -2.20 -23.99
N PRO A 169 9.84 -3.18 -24.54
CA PRO A 169 10.74 -2.95 -25.67
C PRO A 169 10.07 -2.34 -26.90
N VAL A 170 8.74 -2.37 -26.95
CA VAL A 170 7.91 -1.83 -28.04
C VAL A 170 7.26 -0.50 -27.66
N GLY A 171 7.60 0.12 -26.50
CA GLY A 171 7.14 1.46 -26.10
C GLY A 171 5.64 1.58 -25.79
N MET A 172 4.93 0.46 -25.58
CA MET A 172 3.46 0.46 -25.46
C MET A 172 2.92 0.49 -24.03
N LEU A 173 3.72 0.12 -23.04
CA LEU A 173 3.34 0.10 -21.64
C LEU A 173 4.38 0.85 -20.81
N GLU A 174 3.98 1.96 -20.23
CA GLU A 174 4.81 2.73 -19.32
C GLU A 174 4.21 2.66 -17.92
N SER A 175 5.04 2.41 -16.89
CA SER A 175 4.55 2.50 -15.52
C SER A 175 4.31 3.96 -15.14
N ASN A 176 3.14 4.22 -14.52
CA ASN A 176 2.82 5.52 -14.00
C ASN A 176 3.66 5.79 -12.74
N ARG A 177 4.49 6.82 -12.77
CA ARG A 177 5.31 7.24 -11.63
C ARG A 177 4.50 7.86 -10.50
N ASN A 178 3.34 8.42 -10.82
CA ASN A 178 2.46 9.11 -9.90
C ASN A 178 1.25 8.23 -9.60
N GLN A 179 1.15 7.71 -8.41
CA GLN A 179 0.08 6.79 -8.01
C GLN A 179 -0.65 7.33 -6.79
N ALA A 180 -1.97 7.32 -6.85
CA ALA A 180 -2.81 7.62 -5.70
C ALA A 180 -3.59 6.37 -5.27
N THR A 181 -3.73 6.16 -3.97
CA THR A 181 -4.39 4.98 -3.38
C THR A 181 -5.24 5.42 -2.19
N VAL A 182 -6.45 4.89 -2.10
CA VAL A 182 -7.27 4.97 -0.89
C VAL A 182 -7.08 3.69 -0.10
N LEU A 183 -6.79 3.83 1.18
CA LEU A 183 -6.55 2.71 2.10
C LEU A 183 -7.44 2.85 3.33
N VAL A 184 -7.75 1.74 3.96
CA VAL A 184 -8.36 1.68 5.29
C VAL A 184 -7.52 0.73 6.13
N GLY A 185 -6.98 1.25 7.22
CA GLY A 185 -6.25 0.49 8.22
C GLY A 185 -7.14 0.11 9.39
N ILE A 186 -6.93 -1.09 9.93
CA ILE A 186 -7.51 -1.54 11.20
C ILE A 186 -6.35 -1.98 12.08
N SER A 187 -6.24 -1.40 13.27
CA SER A 187 -5.17 -1.69 14.23
C SER A 187 -5.66 -1.79 15.67
N PHE A 188 -4.78 -2.35 16.49
CA PHE A 188 -4.97 -2.53 17.93
C PHE A 188 -4.02 -1.63 18.73
#